data_a5869507fc3d4758da08c58c88d97042
#
_entry.id   a5869507fc3d4758da08c58c88d97042
#
_cell.length_a   1.000
_cell.length_b   1.000
_cell.length_c   1.000
_cell.angle_alpha   90.00
_cell.angle_beta   90.00
_cell.angle_gamma   90.00
#
_symmetry.space_group_name_H-M   'P 1'
#
loop_
_entity.id
_entity.type
_entity.pdbx_description
1 polymer ?
#
loop_
_entity_poly.entity_id
_entity_poly.type
_entity_poly.pdbx_seq_one_letter_code
_entity_poly.pdbx_strand_id
1 'polypeptide(L)'
;MTIGIRFKLDGVTAEQYDQLNAVIDPDSNPPKGLLFHASGPVEGGWGILDFWESRADFDTFAAEVIGPAAAGAGQAVPEIHEFPVHEHFPR
;
A
#
# COMPACT_ATOMS: atom_id res chain seq x y z
N MET A 1 -7.77 -16.30 -0.68
CA MET A 1 -7.50 -16.01 -2.10
C MET A 1 -6.56 -14.82 -2.20
N THR A 2 -5.51 -14.96 -2.96
CA THR A 2 -4.58 -13.85 -3.21
C THR A 2 -5.28 -12.74 -3.99
N ILE A 3 -5.11 -11.51 -3.53
CA ILE A 3 -5.68 -10.34 -4.17
C ILE A 3 -4.60 -9.33 -4.52
N GLY A 4 -4.85 -8.57 -5.58
CA GLY A 4 -4.05 -7.40 -5.94
C GLY A 4 -4.77 -6.15 -5.50
N ILE A 5 -4.05 -5.23 -4.90
CA ILE A 5 -4.55 -3.93 -4.46
C ILE A 5 -3.72 -2.86 -5.16
N ARG A 6 -4.40 -1.94 -5.82
CA ARG A 6 -3.77 -0.82 -6.49
C ARG A 6 -4.41 0.47 -6.03
N PHE A 7 -3.61 1.46 -5.72
CA PHE A 7 -4.11 2.79 -5.40
C PHE A 7 -3.07 3.86 -5.69
N LYS A 8 -3.52 5.10 -5.67
CA LYS A 8 -2.69 6.27 -5.95
C LYS A 8 -2.79 7.25 -4.78
N LEU A 9 -1.65 7.75 -4.35
CA LEU A 9 -1.57 8.82 -3.35
C LEU A 9 -1.42 10.14 -4.11
N ASP A 10 -2.53 10.89 -4.23
CA ASP A 10 -2.57 12.13 -4.98
C ASP A 10 -1.59 13.17 -4.43
N GLY A 11 -0.79 13.75 -5.31
CA GLY A 11 0.14 14.82 -4.96
C GLY A 11 1.35 14.40 -4.14
N VAL A 12 1.51 13.11 -3.85
CA VAL A 12 2.63 12.62 -3.06
C VAL A 12 3.89 12.52 -3.92
N THR A 13 5.00 13.06 -3.41
CA THR A 13 6.31 13.00 -4.03
C THR A 13 7.11 11.82 -3.48
N ALA A 14 8.24 11.50 -4.13
CA ALA A 14 9.14 10.46 -3.65
C ALA A 14 9.61 10.74 -2.22
N GLU A 15 9.95 11.99 -1.92
CA GLU A 15 10.40 12.37 -0.59
C GLU A 15 9.29 12.17 0.46
N GLN A 16 8.07 12.57 0.15
CA GLN A 16 6.93 12.38 1.05
C GLN A 16 6.63 10.91 1.26
N TYR A 17 6.71 10.11 0.21
CA TYR A 17 6.52 8.66 0.32
C TYR A 17 7.60 8.03 1.20
N ASP A 18 8.85 8.41 1.03
CA ASP A 18 9.95 7.88 1.84
C ASP A 18 9.76 8.22 3.33
N GLN A 19 9.28 9.42 3.64
CA GLN A 19 8.96 9.83 5.01
C GLN A 19 7.84 8.97 5.59
N LEU A 20 6.78 8.74 4.82
CA LEU A 20 5.66 7.91 5.24
C LEU A 20 6.11 6.46 5.47
N ASN A 21 6.89 5.93 4.55
CA ASN A 21 7.42 4.58 4.63
C ASN A 21 8.34 4.38 5.84
N ALA A 22 9.11 5.40 6.20
CA ALA A 22 9.96 5.37 7.39
C ALA A 22 9.14 5.27 8.68
N VAL A 23 7.98 5.91 8.74
CA VAL A 23 7.06 5.81 9.87
C VAL A 23 6.44 4.42 9.95
N ILE A 24 6.03 3.86 8.82
CA ILE A 24 5.45 2.51 8.75
C ILE A 24 6.50 1.45 9.06
N ASP A 25 7.72 1.65 8.56
CA ASP A 25 8.88 0.77 8.77
C ASP A 25 8.58 -0.72 8.47
N PRO A 26 8.21 -1.05 7.21
CA PRO A 26 7.82 -2.42 6.86
C PRO A 26 8.99 -3.41 6.92
N ASP A 27 10.23 -2.94 6.83
CA ASP A 27 11.40 -3.82 6.93
C ASP A 27 11.55 -4.41 8.33
N SER A 28 11.27 -3.61 9.37
CA SER A 28 11.32 -4.06 10.76
C SER A 28 10.00 -4.70 11.21
N ASN A 29 8.89 -4.30 10.58
CA ASN A 29 7.54 -4.76 10.93
C ASN A 29 6.80 -5.18 9.66
N PRO A 30 7.19 -6.32 9.03
CA PRO A 30 6.56 -6.75 7.78
C PRO A 30 5.06 -6.98 8.00
N PRO A 31 4.20 -6.42 7.16
CA PRO A 31 2.76 -6.60 7.28
C PRO A 31 2.36 -8.06 7.08
N LYS A 32 1.50 -8.56 7.97
CA LYS A 32 0.99 -9.91 7.85
C LYS A 32 0.20 -10.07 6.55
N GLY A 33 0.53 -11.09 5.79
CA GLY A 33 -0.18 -11.43 4.55
C GLY A 33 0.28 -10.67 3.31
N LEU A 34 1.22 -9.73 3.45
CA LEU A 34 1.77 -9.04 2.30
C LEU A 34 2.74 -9.95 1.55
N LEU A 35 2.45 -10.20 0.27
CA LEU A 35 3.26 -11.07 -0.59
C LEU A 35 4.20 -10.28 -1.49
N PHE A 36 3.80 -9.09 -1.90
CA PHE A 36 4.55 -8.26 -2.83
C PHE A 36 4.12 -6.81 -2.69
N HIS A 37 5.07 -5.90 -2.76
CA HIS A 37 4.81 -4.47 -2.75
C HIS A 37 5.73 -3.79 -3.75
N ALA A 38 5.16 -2.92 -4.58
CA ALA A 38 5.90 -2.05 -5.46
C ALA A 38 5.28 -0.67 -5.44
N SER A 39 6.11 0.36 -5.58
CA SER A 39 5.63 1.72 -5.66
C SER A 39 6.52 2.55 -6.56
N GLY A 40 5.97 3.63 -7.08
CA GLY A 40 6.71 4.53 -7.93
C GLY A 40 5.90 5.74 -8.34
N PRO A 41 6.55 6.72 -8.98
CA PRO A 41 5.86 7.92 -9.44
C PRO A 41 4.88 7.59 -10.55
N VAL A 42 3.72 8.23 -10.49
CA VAL A 42 2.70 8.19 -11.54
C VAL A 42 2.25 9.62 -11.80
N GLU A 43 1.51 9.83 -12.88
CA GLU A 43 0.98 11.15 -13.17
C GLU A 43 0.13 11.66 -12.00
N GLY A 44 0.49 12.80 -11.45
CA GLY A 44 -0.24 13.46 -10.37
C GLY A 44 -0.02 12.89 -8.98
N GLY A 45 0.96 11.97 -8.79
CA GLY A 45 1.20 11.44 -7.45
C GLY A 45 2.12 10.23 -7.40
N TRP A 46 1.78 9.30 -6.52
CA TRP A 46 2.58 8.11 -6.23
C TRP A 46 1.69 6.86 -6.33
N GLY A 47 2.10 5.89 -7.14
CA GLY A 47 1.35 4.65 -7.35
C GLY A 47 1.83 3.53 -6.45
N ILE A 48 0.88 2.72 -5.98
CA ILE A 48 1.14 1.55 -5.13
C ILE A 48 0.48 0.33 -5.77
N LEU A 49 1.21 -0.78 -5.78
CA LEU A 49 0.68 -2.09 -6.17
C LEU A 49 1.11 -3.11 -5.13
N ASP A 50 0.15 -3.79 -4.54
CA ASP A 50 0.39 -4.83 -3.55
C ASP A 50 -0.31 -6.13 -3.93
N PHE A 51 0.32 -7.27 -3.56
CA PHE A 51 -0.36 -8.56 -3.53
C PHE A 51 -0.46 -9.00 -2.07
N TRP A 52 -1.68 -9.41 -1.67
CA TRP A 52 -1.99 -9.83 -0.31
C TRP A 52 -2.58 -11.24 -0.32
N GLU A 53 -2.32 -12.00 0.74
CA GLU A 53 -2.91 -13.34 0.90
C GLU A 53 -4.43 -13.29 0.95
N SER A 54 -4.99 -12.21 1.56
CA SER A 54 -6.43 -12.02 1.65
C SER A 54 -6.77 -10.53 1.77
N ARG A 55 -8.02 -10.19 1.45
CA ARG A 55 -8.52 -8.83 1.66
C ARG A 55 -8.53 -8.47 3.14
N ALA A 56 -8.82 -9.43 4.01
CA ALA A 56 -8.85 -9.19 5.45
C ALA A 56 -7.49 -8.74 5.98
N ASP A 57 -6.40 -9.31 5.49
CA ASP A 57 -5.04 -8.91 5.89
C ASP A 57 -4.76 -7.47 5.46
N PHE A 58 -5.15 -7.10 4.23
CA PHE A 58 -5.03 -5.72 3.78
C PHE A 58 -5.86 -4.76 4.63
N ASP A 59 -7.12 -5.11 4.91
CA ASP A 59 -8.01 -4.27 5.71
C ASP A 59 -7.45 -4.00 7.10
N THR A 60 -6.87 -5.00 7.73
CA THR A 60 -6.22 -4.87 9.03
C THR A 60 -5.03 -3.90 8.94
N PHE A 61 -4.18 -4.08 7.95
CA PHE A 61 -3.04 -3.19 7.74
C PHE A 61 -3.48 -1.76 7.44
N ALA A 62 -4.50 -1.59 6.60
CA ALA A 62 -5.03 -0.27 6.27
C ALA A 62 -5.57 0.44 7.51
N ALA A 63 -6.32 -0.27 8.35
CA ALA A 63 -6.90 0.31 9.57
C ALA A 63 -5.86 0.63 10.64
N GLU A 64 -4.90 -0.26 10.84
CA GLU A 64 -3.95 -0.15 11.96
C GLU A 64 -2.71 0.65 11.63
N VAL A 65 -2.32 0.71 10.37
CA VAL A 65 -1.04 1.30 9.94
C VAL A 65 -1.23 2.43 8.93
N ILE A 66 -1.85 2.16 7.79
CA ILE A 66 -1.98 3.16 6.72
C ILE A 66 -2.86 4.33 7.16
N GLY A 67 -4.01 4.04 7.76
CA GLY A 67 -4.96 5.07 8.19
C GLY A 67 -4.34 6.07 9.16
N PRO A 68 -3.76 5.60 10.29
CA PRO A 68 -3.09 6.49 11.23
C PRO A 68 -1.93 7.27 10.62
N ALA A 69 -1.11 6.64 9.78
CA ALA A 69 0.03 7.30 9.14
C ALA A 69 -0.45 8.38 8.16
N ALA A 70 -1.48 8.08 7.35
CA ALA A 70 -2.05 9.04 6.41
C ALA A 70 -2.73 10.21 7.14
N ALA A 71 -3.45 9.94 8.22
CA ALA A 71 -4.08 10.98 9.04
C ALA A 71 -3.03 11.92 9.64
N GLY A 72 -1.94 11.36 10.15
CA GLY A 72 -0.83 12.14 10.69
C GLY A 72 -0.14 13.02 9.66
N ALA A 73 -0.14 12.58 8.39
CA ALA A 73 0.45 13.34 7.29
C ALA A 73 -0.56 14.26 6.58
N GLY A 74 -1.82 14.27 7.01
CA GLY A 74 -2.87 15.07 6.38
C GLY A 74 -3.31 14.54 5.03
N GLN A 75 -3.08 13.27 4.74
CA GLN A 75 -3.45 12.65 3.47
C GLN A 75 -4.91 12.19 3.47
N ALA A 76 -5.57 12.35 2.33
CA ALA A 76 -6.90 11.79 2.12
C ALA A 76 -6.80 10.27 1.93
N VAL A 77 -7.88 9.55 2.27
CA VAL A 77 -7.96 8.11 2.03
C VAL A 77 -8.01 7.87 0.52
N PRO A 78 -7.09 7.09 -0.04
CA PRO A 78 -7.07 6.83 -1.48
C PRO A 78 -8.19 5.90 -1.91
N GLU A 79 -8.58 5.99 -3.18
CA GLU A 79 -9.49 5.04 -3.80
C GLU A 79 -8.75 3.72 -4.06
N ILE A 80 -9.30 2.63 -3.57
CA ILE A 80 -8.69 1.30 -3.69
C ILE A 80 -9.31 0.55 -4.87
N HIS A 81 -8.45 0.00 -5.73
CA HIS A 81 -8.85 -0.88 -6.82
C HIS A 81 -8.36 -2.29 -6.50
N GLU A 82 -9.29 -3.21 -6.39
CA GLU A 82 -9.00 -4.60 -6.02
C GLU A 82 -9.29 -5.54 -7.20
N PHE A 83 -8.46 -6.57 -7.33
CA PHE A 83 -8.73 -7.65 -8.28
C PHE A 83 -8.20 -8.98 -7.71
N PRO A 84 -8.86 -10.11 -8.04
CA PRO A 84 -8.31 -11.41 -7.65
C PRO A 84 -7.08 -11.71 -8.50
N VAL A 85 -6.03 -12.19 -7.87
CA VAL A 85 -4.81 -12.57 -8.61
C VAL A 85 -4.97 -13.99 -9.09
N HIS A 86 -5.09 -14.15 -10.40
CA HIS A 86 -5.16 -15.47 -11.04
C HIS A 86 -3.78 -16.09 -11.12
N GLU A 87 -2.78 -15.28 -11.44
CA GLU A 87 -1.42 -15.73 -11.67
C GLU A 87 -0.45 -14.59 -11.38
N HIS A 88 0.72 -14.90 -10.81
CA HIS A 88 1.79 -13.92 -10.66
C HIS A 88 3.16 -14.58 -10.81
N PHE A 89 4.10 -13.82 -11.36
CA PHE A 89 5.50 -14.21 -11.50
C PHE A 89 6.39 -13.13 -10.89
N PRO A 90 7.47 -13.51 -10.15
CA PRO A 90 7.75 -14.87 -9.69
C PRO A 90 6.72 -15.35 -8.67
N ARG A 91 6.64 -16.65 -8.54
CA ARG A 91 5.68 -17.28 -7.63
C ARG A 91 6.20 -17.33 -6.19
#